data_6ab062ef4035350422bde91d9eaad9b3
#
_entry.id   6ab062ef4035350422bde91d9eaad9b3
#
_cell.length_a   1.000
_cell.length_b   1.000
_cell.length_c   1.000
_cell.angle_alpha   90.00
_cell.angle_beta   90.00
_cell.angle_gamma   90.00
#
_symmetry.space_group_name_H-M   'P 1'
#
loop_
_entity.id
_entity.type
_entity.pdbx_description
1 polymer ?
#
loop_
_entity_poly.entity_id
_entity_poly.type
_entity_poly.pdbx_seq_one_letter_code
_entity_poly.pdbx_strand_id
1 'polypeptide(L)'
;MKQILTALLIFASSPLFAQEAITASGGTLRVLDKITGRTQDIEFANGQTRTVGLLSVTMSECRFPSGNRTGDAYTLLTVVYNNAVNPVFQGWMVASAPALNALDHPRYDVWALRCSN
;
A
#
# COMPACT_ATOMS: atom_id res chain seq x y z
N MET A 1 4.45 -64.94 1.71
CA MET A 1 5.33 -63.81 1.50
C MET A 1 4.46 -62.59 1.25
N LYS A 2 4.41 -61.70 2.24
CA LYS A 2 3.70 -60.43 2.10
C LYS A 2 4.69 -59.39 1.56
N GLN A 3 4.50 -58.96 0.33
CA GLN A 3 5.22 -57.79 -0.20
C GLN A 3 4.57 -56.53 0.37
N ILE A 4 5.34 -55.81 1.15
CA ILE A 4 4.93 -54.46 1.62
C ILE A 4 5.29 -53.52 0.53
N LEU A 5 4.26 -53.02 -0.18
CA LEU A 5 4.43 -51.91 -1.12
C LEU A 5 4.49 -50.61 -0.29
N THR A 6 5.68 -50.10 -0.08
CA THR A 6 5.86 -48.80 0.51
C THR A 6 5.56 -47.75 -0.60
N ALA A 7 4.37 -47.17 -0.58
CA ALA A 7 4.06 -46.05 -1.47
C ALA A 7 4.86 -44.84 -1.00
N LEU A 8 5.88 -44.48 -1.77
CA LEU A 8 6.61 -43.23 -1.56
C LEU A 8 5.72 -42.09 -2.00
N LEU A 9 5.07 -41.42 -1.08
CA LEU A 9 4.34 -40.18 -1.35
C LEU A 9 5.37 -39.10 -1.61
N ILE A 10 5.63 -38.83 -2.88
CA ILE A 10 6.42 -37.65 -3.27
C ILE A 10 5.50 -36.45 -3.17
N PHE A 11 5.65 -35.68 -2.09
CA PHE A 11 5.07 -34.34 -2.03
C PHE A 11 5.85 -33.46 -2.97
N ALA A 12 5.31 -33.24 -4.17
CA ALA A 12 5.79 -32.17 -5.02
C ALA A 12 5.39 -30.84 -4.38
N SER A 13 6.32 -30.22 -3.66
CA SER A 13 6.15 -28.84 -3.24
C SER A 13 6.23 -27.97 -4.50
N SER A 14 5.08 -27.48 -4.98
CA SER A 14 5.05 -26.43 -6.00
C SER A 14 5.73 -25.21 -5.40
N PRO A 15 6.75 -24.62 -6.05
CA PRO A 15 7.30 -23.36 -5.59
C PRO A 15 6.18 -22.32 -5.64
N LEU A 16 5.79 -21.82 -4.48
CA LEU A 16 4.96 -20.65 -4.38
C LEU A 16 5.80 -19.45 -4.83
N PHE A 17 5.59 -19.05 -6.09
CA PHE A 17 6.10 -17.77 -6.54
C PHE A 17 5.30 -16.69 -5.84
N ALA A 18 5.78 -16.24 -4.67
CA ALA A 18 5.32 -15.00 -4.11
C ALA A 18 5.62 -13.92 -5.15
N GLN A 19 4.58 -13.20 -5.60
CA GLN A 19 4.73 -12.10 -6.53
C GLN A 19 5.66 -11.07 -5.89
N GLU A 20 6.83 -10.86 -6.51
CA GLU A 20 7.78 -9.88 -6.04
C GLU A 20 7.23 -8.47 -6.25
N ALA A 21 7.42 -7.62 -5.26
CA ALA A 21 7.11 -6.20 -5.34
C ALA A 21 8.40 -5.42 -5.60
N ILE A 22 8.32 -4.50 -6.56
CA ILE A 22 9.43 -3.63 -6.93
C ILE A 22 9.19 -2.25 -6.36
N THR A 23 10.21 -1.66 -5.75
CA THR A 23 10.15 -0.30 -5.24
C THR A 23 10.27 0.71 -6.37
N ALA A 24 9.25 1.55 -6.52
CA ALA A 24 9.24 2.67 -7.44
C ALA A 24 9.98 3.88 -6.86
N SER A 25 10.15 4.93 -7.65
CA SER A 25 10.75 6.20 -7.20
C SER A 25 9.80 7.05 -6.36
N GLY A 26 8.52 6.81 -6.45
CA GLY A 26 7.47 7.51 -5.73
C GLY A 26 6.10 7.00 -6.10
N GLY A 27 5.09 7.79 -5.84
CA GLY A 27 3.71 7.44 -6.17
C GLY A 27 2.76 8.62 -6.04
N THR A 28 1.52 8.37 -6.39
CA THR A 28 0.44 9.35 -6.31
C THR A 28 -0.62 8.87 -5.34
N LEU A 29 -1.00 9.76 -4.43
CA LEU A 29 -2.10 9.55 -3.48
C LEU A 29 -3.23 10.50 -3.81
N ARG A 30 -4.45 10.09 -3.50
CA ARG A 30 -5.63 10.96 -3.50
C ARG A 30 -6.03 11.27 -2.07
N VAL A 31 -6.21 12.55 -1.77
CA VAL A 31 -6.68 13.03 -0.47
C VAL A 31 -8.04 13.67 -0.64
N LEU A 32 -9.01 13.24 0.16
CA LEU A 32 -10.35 13.81 0.23
C LEU A 32 -10.52 14.56 1.56
N ASP A 33 -10.99 15.79 1.49
CA ASP A 33 -11.56 16.52 2.61
C ASP A 33 -13.09 16.32 2.60
N LYS A 34 -13.59 15.52 3.53
CA LYS A 34 -15.03 15.17 3.59
C LYS A 34 -15.92 16.33 3.97
N ILE A 35 -15.38 17.38 4.61
CA ILE A 35 -16.14 18.58 5.00
C ILE A 35 -16.38 19.46 3.79
N THR A 36 -15.36 19.68 2.97
CA THR A 36 -15.45 20.55 1.79
C THR A 36 -15.82 19.79 0.51
N GLY A 37 -15.65 18.47 0.49
CA GLY A 37 -15.79 17.61 -0.68
C GLY A 37 -14.63 17.71 -1.67
N ARG A 38 -13.56 18.44 -1.35
CA ARG A 38 -12.41 18.61 -2.25
C ARG A 38 -11.55 17.37 -2.26
N THR A 39 -11.14 16.96 -3.46
CA THR A 39 -10.14 15.93 -3.69
C THR A 39 -8.90 16.53 -4.33
N GLN A 40 -7.74 16.01 -3.95
CA GLN A 40 -6.46 16.37 -4.54
C GLN A 40 -5.66 15.12 -4.82
N ASP A 41 -5.08 15.03 -6.01
CA ASP A 41 -4.09 14.00 -6.35
C ASP A 41 -2.71 14.63 -6.17
N ILE A 42 -1.90 13.99 -5.33
CA ILE A 42 -0.61 14.52 -4.91
C ILE A 42 0.48 13.51 -5.22
N GLU A 43 1.51 13.97 -5.90
CA GLU A 43 2.70 13.18 -6.20
C GLU A 43 3.70 13.27 -5.06
N PHE A 44 4.27 12.10 -4.72
CA PHE A 44 5.28 11.95 -3.68
C PHE A 44 6.52 11.28 -4.27
N ALA A 45 7.68 11.83 -3.95
CA ALA A 45 8.91 11.04 -3.98
C ALA A 45 8.98 10.18 -2.72
N ASN A 46 9.71 9.06 -2.78
CA ASN A 46 9.92 8.21 -1.60
C ASN A 46 10.51 9.01 -0.44
N GLY A 47 9.92 8.87 0.74
CA GLY A 47 10.31 9.57 1.95
C GLY A 47 9.78 11.01 2.07
N GLN A 48 9.02 11.48 1.09
CA GLN A 48 8.50 12.85 1.08
C GLN A 48 7.28 12.99 1.98
N THR A 49 7.19 14.12 2.67
CA THR A 49 6.03 14.54 3.46
C THR A 49 5.33 15.70 2.76
N ARG A 50 4.03 15.60 2.62
CA ARG A 50 3.17 16.65 2.05
C ARG A 50 2.05 16.97 3.02
N THR A 51 1.70 18.24 3.12
CA THR A 51 0.63 18.73 4.01
C THR A 51 -0.59 19.11 3.19
N VAL A 52 -1.76 18.62 3.60
CA VAL A 52 -3.07 18.97 3.04
C VAL A 52 -3.97 19.39 4.19
N GLY A 53 -4.24 20.69 4.30
CA GLY A 53 -4.98 21.24 5.43
C GLY A 53 -4.28 20.91 6.76
N LEU A 54 -4.96 20.18 7.63
CA LEU A 54 -4.41 19.74 8.91
C LEU A 54 -3.76 18.35 8.85
N LEU A 55 -3.79 17.72 7.68
CA LEU A 55 -3.23 16.40 7.48
C LEU A 55 -1.81 16.49 6.98
N SER A 56 -0.90 15.77 7.60
CA SER A 56 0.49 15.60 7.17
C SER A 56 0.68 14.15 6.76
N VAL A 57 1.04 13.93 5.49
CA VAL A 57 1.19 12.59 4.91
C VAL A 57 2.64 12.38 4.50
N THR A 58 3.24 11.34 5.02
CA THR A 58 4.56 10.86 4.59
C THR A 58 4.41 9.56 3.84
N MET A 59 4.89 9.51 2.61
CA MET A 59 4.99 8.28 1.84
C MET A 59 6.43 7.79 1.89
N SER A 60 6.68 6.72 2.64
CA SER A 60 8.02 6.16 2.78
C SER A 60 8.45 5.49 1.50
N GLU A 61 7.56 4.72 0.88
CA GLU A 61 7.84 4.07 -0.40
C GLU A 61 6.54 3.68 -1.12
N CYS A 62 6.64 3.49 -2.43
CA CYS A 62 5.60 2.90 -3.27
C CYS A 62 6.17 1.70 -3.99
N ARG A 63 5.46 0.57 -3.94
CA ARG A 63 5.83 -0.68 -4.60
C ARG A 63 4.75 -1.13 -5.57
N PHE A 64 5.17 -1.79 -6.64
CA PHE A 64 4.27 -2.36 -7.62
C PHE A 64 4.64 -3.82 -7.92
N PRO A 65 3.69 -4.63 -8.44
CA PRO A 65 4.00 -6.02 -8.78
C PRO A 65 5.07 -6.12 -9.86
N SER A 66 6.03 -7.03 -9.68
CA SER A 66 7.05 -7.31 -10.68
C SER A 66 6.42 -7.67 -12.02
N GLY A 67 6.89 -7.05 -13.11
CA GLY A 67 6.38 -7.28 -14.44
C GLY A 67 5.06 -6.59 -14.78
N ASN A 68 4.45 -5.86 -13.83
CA ASN A 68 3.19 -5.15 -14.06
C ASN A 68 3.16 -3.82 -13.31
N ARG A 69 3.71 -2.78 -13.91
CA ARG A 69 3.82 -1.44 -13.34
C ARG A 69 2.50 -0.78 -12.99
N THR A 70 1.45 -1.11 -13.72
CA THR A 70 0.13 -0.49 -13.59
C THR A 70 -0.88 -1.43 -12.95
N GLY A 71 -0.43 -2.64 -12.54
CA GLY A 71 -1.32 -3.67 -12.01
C GLY A 71 -1.85 -3.36 -10.62
N ASP A 72 -1.04 -2.75 -9.79
CA ASP A 72 -1.39 -2.34 -8.44
C ASP A 72 -0.38 -1.34 -7.89
N ALA A 73 -0.65 -0.78 -6.71
CA ALA A 73 0.29 0.04 -5.98
C ALA A 73 0.16 -0.24 -4.48
N TYR A 74 1.30 -0.41 -3.84
CA TYR A 74 1.41 -0.62 -2.39
C TYR A 74 2.18 0.56 -1.81
N THR A 75 1.54 1.37 -0.99
CA THR A 75 2.14 2.57 -0.43
C THR A 75 2.30 2.45 1.08
N LEU A 76 3.50 2.71 1.57
CA LEU A 76 3.77 2.75 3.00
C LEU A 76 3.62 4.18 3.49
N LEU A 77 2.59 4.41 4.28
CA LEU A 77 2.19 5.74 4.71
C LEU A 77 2.30 5.91 6.22
N THR A 78 2.62 7.13 6.60
CA THR A 78 2.41 7.66 7.96
C THR A 78 1.60 8.93 7.85
N VAL A 79 0.46 8.97 8.51
CA VAL A 79 -0.46 10.11 8.46
C VAL A 79 -0.63 10.69 9.85
N VAL A 80 -0.36 11.99 9.98
CA VAL A 80 -0.49 12.74 11.22
C VAL A 80 -1.56 13.82 11.03
N TYR A 81 -2.43 13.95 12.02
CA TYR A 81 -3.47 14.98 12.04
C TYR A 81 -3.14 16.04 13.08
N ASN A 82 -3.24 17.31 12.65
CA ASN A 82 -3.12 18.48 13.54
C ASN A 82 -1.86 18.46 14.42
N ASN A 83 -0.72 18.09 13.85
CA ASN A 83 0.58 18.00 14.51
C ASN A 83 0.61 17.11 15.76
N ALA A 84 -0.29 16.14 15.84
CA ALA A 84 -0.32 15.20 16.97
C ALA A 84 0.97 14.37 17.01
N VAL A 85 1.34 13.93 18.21
CA VAL A 85 2.53 13.08 18.41
C VAL A 85 2.31 11.70 17.79
N ASN A 86 1.11 11.13 17.94
CA ASN A 86 0.77 9.83 17.41
C ASN A 86 0.10 9.95 16.04
N PRO A 87 0.51 9.13 15.06
CA PRO A 87 -0.13 9.12 13.76
C PRO A 87 -1.56 8.57 13.86
N VAL A 88 -2.44 9.08 13.00
CA VAL A 88 -3.80 8.54 12.84
C VAL A 88 -3.82 7.32 11.93
N PHE A 89 -2.77 7.12 11.16
CA PHE A 89 -2.56 5.93 10.33
C PHE A 89 -1.07 5.68 10.14
N GLN A 90 -0.69 4.41 10.18
CA GLN A 90 0.65 3.98 9.82
C GLN A 90 0.57 2.55 9.26
N GLY A 91 1.01 2.38 8.03
CA GLY A 91 0.99 1.07 7.40
C GLY A 91 0.90 1.13 5.88
N TRP A 92 0.65 -0.03 5.29
CA TRP A 92 0.52 -0.19 3.86
C TRP A 92 -0.92 0.01 3.41
N MET A 93 -1.09 0.82 2.36
CA MET A 93 -2.34 0.92 1.60
C MET A 93 -2.18 0.24 0.25
N VAL A 94 -3.22 -0.43 -0.20
CA VAL A 94 -3.25 -1.15 -1.48
C VAL A 94 -4.25 -0.47 -2.41
N ALA A 95 -3.80 -0.02 -3.58
CA ALA A 95 -4.64 0.72 -4.51
C ALA A 95 -5.86 -0.07 -4.99
N SER A 96 -5.69 -1.36 -5.29
CA SER A 96 -6.77 -2.24 -5.75
C SER A 96 -7.75 -2.66 -4.65
N ALA A 97 -7.39 -2.48 -3.39
CA ALA A 97 -8.18 -2.91 -2.25
C ALA A 97 -8.11 -1.88 -1.10
N PRO A 98 -8.65 -0.68 -1.30
CA PRO A 98 -8.53 0.41 -0.32
C PRO A 98 -9.16 0.09 1.03
N ALA A 99 -10.14 -0.81 1.08
CA ALA A 99 -10.80 -1.20 2.33
C ALA A 99 -9.96 -2.16 3.19
N LEU A 100 -8.89 -2.76 2.66
CA LEU A 100 -8.04 -3.69 3.42
C LEU A 100 -7.35 -3.00 4.60
N ASN A 101 -6.89 -1.78 4.38
CA ASN A 101 -6.23 -0.97 5.41
C ASN A 101 -6.49 0.49 5.08
N ALA A 102 -7.49 1.07 5.72
CA ALA A 102 -7.99 2.40 5.42
C ALA A 102 -7.73 3.37 6.56
N LEU A 103 -7.51 4.64 6.22
CA LEU A 103 -7.55 5.71 7.20
C LEU A 103 -8.98 5.88 7.70
N ASP A 104 -9.18 5.69 9.01
CA ASP A 104 -10.45 5.98 9.67
C ASP A 104 -10.36 7.35 10.36
N HIS A 105 -10.85 8.38 9.66
CA HIS A 105 -10.82 9.74 10.16
C HIS A 105 -12.12 10.47 9.79
N PRO A 106 -12.71 11.29 10.69
CA PRO A 106 -13.98 11.94 10.41
C PRO A 106 -13.92 13.00 9.31
N ARG A 107 -12.73 13.59 9.07
CA ARG A 107 -12.58 14.67 8.10
C ARG A 107 -11.87 14.25 6.82
N TYR A 108 -10.85 13.41 6.91
CA TYR A 108 -10.00 13.10 5.76
C TYR A 108 -10.08 11.63 5.36
N ASP A 109 -9.88 11.41 4.07
CA ASP A 109 -9.62 10.10 3.51
C ASP A 109 -8.42 10.16 2.59
N VAL A 110 -7.69 9.05 2.49
CA VAL A 110 -6.48 8.94 1.66
C VAL A 110 -6.51 7.61 0.93
N TRP A 111 -6.22 7.63 -0.38
CA TRP A 111 -6.11 6.44 -1.20
C TRP A 111 -4.80 6.42 -1.96
N ALA A 112 -4.21 5.24 -2.07
CA ALA A 112 -3.16 4.98 -3.03
C ALA A 112 -3.76 4.90 -4.43
N LEU A 113 -3.16 5.58 -5.40
CA LEU A 113 -3.60 5.52 -6.80
C LEU A 113 -2.65 4.69 -7.66
N ARG A 114 -1.38 5.05 -7.69
CA ARG A 114 -0.37 4.42 -8.53
C ARG A 114 1.04 4.75 -8.03
N CYS A 115 1.98 3.91 -8.41
CA CYS A 115 3.40 4.22 -8.29
C CYS A 115 3.88 5.02 -9.51
N SER A 116 4.96 5.76 -9.33
CA SER A 116 5.65 6.54 -10.38
C SER A 116 7.13 6.17 -10.45
N ASN A 117 7.71 6.40 -11.59
CA ASN A 117 9.14 6.16 -11.82
C ASN A 117 9.88 7.44 -12.09
#